data_789488f1f5f416b9f8e3527a7ebb9bab
#
_entry.id   789488f1f5f416b9f8e3527a7ebb9bab
#
_cell.length_a   1.000
_cell.length_b   1.000
_cell.length_c   1.000
_cell.angle_alpha   90.00
_cell.angle_beta   90.00
_cell.angle_gamma   90.00
#
_symmetry.space_group_name_H-M   'P 1'
#
loop_
_entity.id
_entity.type
_entity.pdbx_description
1 polymer ?
#
loop_
_entity_poly.entity_id
_entity_poly.type
_entity_poly.pdbx_seq_one_letter_code
_entity_poly.pdbx_strand_id
1 'polypeptide(L)'
;MSQISPGKARGRPAAASPEDVIDAGLHRYLRGQRVDVQAIAAELGLGRATIYRWFGSREKLLGEVIIRATEPVLAEARSGLSGKGGPGLLDTFDRFNRALADAPALRAFVEQERDASLRIIASGAGIVQPRIVELITGLIAEEAEAGTYDPPVEPSVLGYAIVKLAQAFLFNDAVVGIRGDVNRLREVEAALLGVPS
;
A
#
# COMPACT_ATOMS: atom_id res chain seq x y z
N MET A 1 -18.10 -49.12 39.23
CA MET A 1 -18.94 -48.03 38.69
C MET A 1 -18.00 -46.95 38.19
N SER A 2 -17.64 -47.02 36.90
CA SER A 2 -16.76 -46.03 36.23
C SER A 2 -17.63 -44.98 35.62
N GLN A 3 -17.44 -43.71 36.05
CA GLN A 3 -18.06 -42.54 35.45
C GLN A 3 -17.25 -42.12 34.22
N ILE A 4 -17.88 -42.18 33.08
CA ILE A 4 -17.38 -41.66 31.81
C ILE A 4 -17.68 -40.16 31.81
N SER A 5 -16.64 -39.32 31.90
CA SER A 5 -16.76 -37.86 31.71
C SER A 5 -17.13 -37.55 30.27
N PRO A 6 -18.12 -36.68 30.01
CA PRO A 6 -18.44 -36.27 28.63
C PRO A 6 -17.33 -35.34 28.10
N GLY A 7 -16.80 -35.70 26.94
CA GLY A 7 -15.79 -34.94 26.22
C GLY A 7 -16.30 -33.55 25.90
N LYS A 8 -15.48 -32.57 26.19
CA LYS A 8 -15.64 -31.16 25.90
C LYS A 8 -15.84 -30.98 24.38
N ALA A 9 -17.06 -30.61 23.97
CA ALA A 9 -17.36 -30.29 22.60
C ALA A 9 -16.38 -29.21 22.12
N ARG A 10 -15.55 -29.55 21.11
CA ARG A 10 -14.74 -28.56 20.40
C ARG A 10 -15.70 -27.56 19.74
N GLY A 11 -15.70 -26.33 20.21
CA GLY A 11 -16.46 -25.24 19.62
C GLY A 11 -16.18 -25.18 18.12
N ARG A 12 -17.24 -24.92 17.34
CA ARG A 12 -17.15 -24.70 15.90
C ARG A 12 -16.07 -23.61 15.67
N PRO A 13 -15.09 -23.84 14.78
CA PRO A 13 -14.11 -22.80 14.46
C PRO A 13 -14.84 -21.49 14.15
N ALA A 14 -14.36 -20.37 14.69
CA ALA A 14 -14.91 -19.07 14.38
C ALA A 14 -14.99 -18.93 12.85
N ALA A 15 -16.13 -18.46 12.32
CA ALA A 15 -16.27 -18.27 10.89
C ALA A 15 -15.23 -17.23 10.45
N ALA A 16 -14.49 -17.52 9.38
CA ALA A 16 -13.49 -16.61 8.84
C ALA A 16 -14.11 -15.23 8.51
N SER A 17 -13.35 -14.20 8.77
CA SER A 17 -13.71 -12.77 8.64
C SER A 17 -13.14 -12.14 7.36
N PRO A 18 -13.56 -10.92 6.96
CA PRO A 18 -12.90 -10.16 5.91
C PRO A 18 -11.39 -9.97 6.16
N GLU A 19 -10.99 -9.75 7.41
CA GLU A 19 -9.56 -9.60 7.80
C GLU A 19 -8.78 -10.88 7.49
N ASP A 20 -9.31 -12.07 7.80
CA ASP A 20 -8.65 -13.32 7.47
C ASP A 20 -8.42 -13.48 5.96
N VAL A 21 -9.34 -12.99 5.14
CA VAL A 21 -9.21 -12.98 3.67
C VAL A 21 -8.09 -12.04 3.22
N ILE A 22 -8.01 -10.83 3.82
CA ILE A 22 -6.92 -9.88 3.52
C ILE A 22 -5.58 -10.48 3.95
N ASP A 23 -5.49 -11.08 5.13
CA ASP A 23 -4.26 -11.69 5.66
C ASP A 23 -3.79 -12.87 4.79
N ALA A 24 -4.71 -13.74 4.36
CA ALA A 24 -4.39 -14.83 3.41
C ALA A 24 -3.93 -14.27 2.05
N GLY A 25 -4.55 -13.18 1.59
CA GLY A 25 -4.13 -12.44 0.40
C GLY A 25 -2.74 -11.84 0.55
N LEU A 26 -2.46 -11.20 1.69
CA LEU A 26 -1.18 -10.58 2.03
C LEU A 26 -0.04 -11.61 2.07
N HIS A 27 -0.26 -12.76 2.71
CA HIS A 27 0.73 -13.85 2.72
C HIS A 27 1.11 -14.30 1.31
N ARG A 28 0.15 -14.43 0.40
CA ARG A 28 0.40 -14.78 -1.00
C ARG A 28 1.16 -13.68 -1.72
N TYR A 29 0.71 -12.44 -1.57
CA TYR A 29 1.34 -11.26 -2.16
C TYR A 29 2.81 -11.13 -1.75
N LEU A 30 3.12 -11.20 -0.45
CA LEU A 30 4.48 -11.08 0.08
C LEU A 30 5.43 -12.20 -0.41
N ARG A 31 4.88 -13.37 -0.77
CA ARG A 31 5.63 -14.46 -1.40
C ARG A 31 5.75 -14.34 -2.93
N GLY A 32 5.27 -13.25 -3.53
CA GLY A 32 5.23 -13.07 -4.97
C GLY A 32 4.26 -14.03 -5.67
N GLN A 33 3.30 -14.62 -4.94
CA GLN A 33 2.29 -15.51 -5.48
C GLN A 33 1.05 -14.73 -5.92
N ARG A 34 0.34 -15.27 -6.92
CA ARG A 34 -0.92 -14.67 -7.35
C ARG A 34 -1.96 -14.70 -6.23
N VAL A 35 -2.58 -13.55 -5.96
CA VAL A 35 -3.72 -13.45 -5.04
C VAL A 35 -4.97 -13.96 -5.76
N ASP A 36 -5.31 -15.22 -5.49
CA ASP A 36 -6.42 -15.92 -6.14
C ASP A 36 -7.57 -16.13 -5.16
N VAL A 37 -8.75 -15.58 -5.50
CA VAL A 37 -9.96 -15.65 -4.66
C VAL A 37 -10.40 -17.09 -4.41
N GLN A 38 -10.23 -17.99 -5.39
CA GLN A 38 -10.63 -19.38 -5.24
C GLN A 38 -9.74 -20.13 -4.25
N ALA A 39 -8.42 -19.88 -4.34
CA ALA A 39 -7.46 -20.48 -3.44
C ALA A 39 -7.64 -19.97 -1.99
N ILE A 40 -7.90 -18.67 -1.80
CA ILE A 40 -8.18 -18.08 -0.48
C ILE A 40 -9.50 -18.64 0.08
N ALA A 41 -10.54 -18.73 -0.73
CA ALA A 41 -11.82 -19.27 -0.31
C ALA A 41 -11.69 -20.72 0.17
N ALA A 42 -10.95 -21.55 -0.58
CA ALA A 42 -10.68 -22.95 -0.20
C ALA A 42 -9.87 -23.07 1.10
N GLU A 43 -8.85 -22.23 1.27
CA GLU A 43 -7.99 -22.18 2.47
C GLU A 43 -8.79 -21.84 3.73
N LEU A 44 -9.71 -20.88 3.63
CA LEU A 44 -10.49 -20.37 4.75
C LEU A 44 -11.85 -21.09 4.93
N GLY A 45 -12.17 -22.06 4.10
CA GLY A 45 -13.47 -22.76 4.15
C GLY A 45 -14.65 -21.87 3.79
N LEU A 46 -14.42 -20.84 2.96
CA LEU A 46 -15.42 -19.86 2.51
C LEU A 46 -15.93 -20.18 1.10
N GLY A 47 -17.17 -19.75 0.80
CA GLY A 47 -17.64 -19.66 -0.57
C GLY A 47 -17.07 -18.39 -1.25
N ARG A 48 -16.68 -18.49 -2.53
CA ARG A 48 -16.27 -17.30 -3.33
C ARG A 48 -17.29 -16.17 -3.28
N ALA A 49 -18.59 -16.50 -3.31
CA ALA A 49 -19.66 -15.53 -3.22
C ALA A 49 -19.62 -14.69 -1.93
N THR A 50 -19.13 -15.28 -0.82
CA THR A 50 -18.94 -14.56 0.44
C THR A 50 -17.85 -13.51 0.32
N ILE A 51 -16.69 -13.87 -0.28
CA ILE A 51 -15.60 -12.94 -0.52
C ILE A 51 -16.05 -11.80 -1.44
N TYR A 52 -16.72 -12.10 -2.54
CA TYR A 52 -17.23 -11.06 -3.44
C TYR A 52 -18.30 -10.17 -2.79
N ARG A 53 -19.10 -10.70 -1.86
CA ARG A 53 -20.06 -9.89 -1.10
C ARG A 53 -19.35 -8.89 -0.18
N TRP A 54 -18.19 -9.26 0.40
CA TRP A 54 -17.42 -8.39 1.29
C TRP A 54 -16.66 -7.31 0.51
N PHE A 55 -15.97 -7.70 -0.53
CA PHE A 55 -15.03 -6.80 -1.25
C PHE A 55 -15.60 -6.23 -2.55
N GLY A 56 -16.71 -6.77 -3.06
CA GLY A 56 -17.31 -6.35 -4.32
C GLY A 56 -16.61 -6.92 -5.55
N SER A 57 -15.29 -6.81 -5.65
CA SER A 57 -14.50 -7.35 -6.76
C SER A 57 -13.15 -7.89 -6.32
N ARG A 58 -12.51 -8.69 -7.19
CA ARG A 58 -11.12 -9.13 -6.99
C ARG A 58 -10.15 -7.96 -6.94
N GLU A 59 -10.37 -6.95 -7.78
CA GLU A 59 -9.52 -5.75 -7.83
C GLU A 59 -9.55 -4.97 -6.52
N LYS A 60 -10.73 -4.87 -5.87
CA LYS A 60 -10.84 -4.24 -4.55
C LYS A 60 -10.15 -5.06 -3.47
N LEU A 61 -10.30 -6.39 -3.46
CA LEU A 61 -9.54 -7.24 -2.54
C LEU A 61 -8.02 -7.06 -2.73
N LEU A 62 -7.55 -7.04 -3.97
CA LEU A 62 -6.14 -6.77 -4.27
C LEU A 62 -5.71 -5.39 -3.77
N GLY A 63 -6.56 -4.39 -3.91
CA GLY A 63 -6.32 -3.04 -3.38
C GLY A 63 -6.13 -3.06 -1.86
N GLU A 64 -7.00 -3.74 -1.11
CA GLU A 64 -6.87 -3.89 0.34
C GLU A 64 -5.56 -4.59 0.73
N VAL A 65 -5.20 -5.65 0.02
CA VAL A 65 -3.94 -6.37 0.24
C VAL A 65 -2.73 -5.46 -0.01
N ILE A 66 -2.75 -4.67 -1.09
CA ILE A 66 -1.65 -3.74 -1.42
C ILE A 66 -1.56 -2.62 -0.38
N ILE A 67 -2.68 -2.04 0.06
CA ILE A 67 -2.71 -1.04 1.13
C ILE A 67 -2.10 -1.61 2.41
N ARG A 68 -2.55 -2.80 2.84
CA ARG A 68 -2.04 -3.50 4.02
C ARG A 68 -0.53 -3.79 3.94
N ALA A 69 -0.02 -4.06 2.74
CA ALA A 69 1.41 -4.26 2.52
C ALA A 69 2.21 -2.95 2.52
N THR A 70 1.61 -1.84 2.09
CA THR A 70 2.30 -0.57 1.82
C THR A 70 2.33 0.35 3.04
N GLU A 71 1.26 0.40 3.84
CA GLU A 71 1.18 1.28 5.02
C GLU A 71 2.34 1.08 6.02
N PRO A 72 2.73 -0.15 6.39
CA PRO A 72 3.88 -0.37 7.26
C PRO A 72 5.20 0.12 6.66
N VAL A 73 5.35 0.05 5.33
CA VAL A 73 6.56 0.54 4.64
C VAL A 73 6.67 2.06 4.77
N LEU A 74 5.56 2.80 4.63
CA LEU A 74 5.54 4.24 4.85
C LEU A 74 5.81 4.60 6.31
N ALA A 75 5.20 3.88 7.25
CA ALA A 75 5.44 4.07 8.67
C ALA A 75 6.92 3.83 9.05
N GLU A 76 7.54 2.79 8.48
CA GLU A 76 8.97 2.50 8.67
C GLU A 76 9.85 3.58 8.02
N ALA A 77 9.49 4.05 6.83
CA ALA A 77 10.21 5.15 6.16
C ALA A 77 10.20 6.44 7.01
N ARG A 78 9.11 6.72 7.72
CA ARG A 78 8.99 7.85 8.65
C ARG A 78 9.75 7.62 9.95
N SER A 79 9.85 6.37 10.42
CA SER A 79 10.45 6.04 11.70
C SER A 79 11.96 6.30 11.70
N GLY A 80 12.50 6.70 12.87
CA GLY A 80 13.94 6.91 13.04
C GLY A 80 14.52 8.12 12.31
N LEU A 81 13.68 8.94 11.65
CA LEU A 81 14.12 10.23 11.09
C LEU A 81 14.11 11.29 12.19
N SER A 82 15.24 11.96 12.39
CA SER A 82 15.35 13.15 13.26
C SER A 82 14.98 14.43 12.52
N GLY A 83 14.91 14.39 11.18
CA GLY A 83 14.54 15.53 10.33
C GLY A 83 13.06 15.86 10.46
N LYS A 84 12.75 17.16 10.54
CA LYS A 84 11.40 17.73 10.56
C LYS A 84 11.18 18.62 9.34
N GLY A 85 9.93 18.99 9.11
CA GLY A 85 9.56 19.89 8.03
C GLY A 85 9.82 19.30 6.66
N GLY A 86 10.02 20.17 5.67
CA GLY A 86 10.24 19.77 4.28
C GLY A 86 11.38 18.79 4.06
N PRO A 87 12.58 18.97 4.64
CA PRO A 87 13.66 17.99 4.54
C PRO A 87 13.31 16.62 5.13
N GLY A 88 12.62 16.58 6.28
CA GLY A 88 12.17 15.32 6.89
C GLY A 88 11.11 14.61 6.05
N LEU A 89 10.22 15.36 5.40
CA LEU A 89 9.25 14.83 4.44
C LEU A 89 9.96 14.25 3.21
N LEU A 90 10.92 14.97 2.64
CA LEU A 90 11.70 14.50 1.49
C LEU A 90 12.43 13.20 1.79
N ASP A 91 13.07 13.10 2.96
CA ASP A 91 13.76 11.88 3.36
C ASP A 91 12.79 10.70 3.59
N THR A 92 11.61 10.99 4.13
CA THR A 92 10.53 9.99 4.28
C THR A 92 10.09 9.45 2.92
N PHE A 93 9.81 10.36 1.97
CA PHE A 93 9.35 9.97 0.63
C PHE A 93 10.43 9.23 -0.16
N ASP A 94 11.68 9.68 -0.10
CA ASP A 94 12.79 8.97 -0.74
C ASP A 94 12.96 7.54 -0.21
N ARG A 95 12.96 7.34 1.11
CA ARG A 95 13.02 6.01 1.71
C ARG A 95 11.84 5.13 1.29
N PHE A 96 10.64 5.69 1.30
CA PHE A 96 9.43 4.99 0.89
C PHE A 96 9.49 4.58 -0.58
N ASN A 97 9.87 5.50 -1.48
CA ASN A 97 9.98 5.24 -2.91
C ASN A 97 11.04 4.17 -3.22
N ARG A 98 12.21 4.21 -2.54
CA ARG A 98 13.25 3.18 -2.68
C ARG A 98 12.75 1.82 -2.21
N ALA A 99 12.09 1.76 -1.05
CA ALA A 99 11.54 0.53 -0.54
C ALA A 99 10.50 -0.08 -1.50
N LEU A 100 9.66 0.74 -2.14
CA LEU A 100 8.72 0.28 -3.17
C LEU A 100 9.42 -0.18 -4.45
N ALA A 101 10.43 0.55 -4.93
CA ALA A 101 11.20 0.19 -6.11
C ALA A 101 11.92 -1.15 -5.95
N ASP A 102 12.40 -1.44 -4.75
CA ASP A 102 13.12 -2.66 -4.42
C ASP A 102 12.22 -3.82 -3.97
N ALA A 103 10.91 -3.58 -3.76
CA ALA A 103 9.98 -4.58 -3.23
C ALA A 103 9.73 -5.75 -4.22
N PRO A 104 10.21 -6.98 -3.92
CA PRO A 104 10.02 -8.12 -4.84
C PRO A 104 8.54 -8.48 -5.05
N ALA A 105 7.73 -8.36 -3.99
CA ALA A 105 6.30 -8.66 -4.05
C ALA A 105 5.56 -7.71 -4.99
N LEU A 106 5.87 -6.41 -4.94
CA LEU A 106 5.28 -5.40 -5.81
C LEU A 106 5.68 -5.63 -7.28
N ARG A 107 6.95 -5.96 -7.51
CA ARG A 107 7.46 -6.30 -8.85
C ARG A 107 6.75 -7.52 -9.42
N ALA A 108 6.69 -8.60 -8.66
CA ALA A 108 5.97 -9.81 -9.06
C ALA A 108 4.48 -9.54 -9.34
N PHE A 109 3.82 -8.71 -8.54
CA PHE A 109 2.45 -8.30 -8.76
C PHE A 109 2.27 -7.54 -10.08
N VAL A 110 3.11 -6.55 -10.35
CA VAL A 110 3.06 -5.77 -11.61
C VAL A 110 3.30 -6.68 -12.83
N GLU A 111 4.21 -7.65 -12.73
CA GLU A 111 4.48 -8.61 -13.79
C GLU A 111 3.30 -9.58 -14.04
N GLN A 112 2.68 -10.07 -12.96
CA GLN A 112 1.54 -11.01 -13.03
C GLN A 112 0.24 -10.36 -13.47
N GLU A 113 0.03 -9.10 -13.12
CA GLU A 113 -1.22 -8.35 -13.34
C GLU A 113 -1.01 -7.15 -14.27
N ARG A 114 -0.20 -7.33 -15.35
CA ARG A 114 0.21 -6.23 -16.26
C ARG A 114 -0.92 -5.30 -16.66
N ASP A 115 -2.07 -5.86 -17.06
CA ASP A 115 -3.20 -5.08 -17.55
C ASP A 115 -4.04 -4.44 -16.43
N ALA A 116 -3.96 -5.00 -15.21
CA ALA A 116 -4.75 -4.57 -14.07
C ALA A 116 -3.94 -3.73 -13.07
N SER A 117 -2.62 -3.90 -13.01
CA SER A 117 -1.78 -3.28 -11.97
C SER A 117 -1.92 -1.76 -11.91
N LEU A 118 -1.84 -1.07 -13.05
CA LEU A 118 -2.02 0.39 -13.11
C LEU A 118 -3.42 0.83 -12.69
N ARG A 119 -4.47 0.06 -13.05
CA ARG A 119 -5.83 0.37 -12.60
C ARG A 119 -5.98 0.21 -11.10
N ILE A 120 -5.35 -0.80 -10.51
CA ILE A 120 -5.41 -1.07 -9.08
C ILE A 120 -4.61 -0.05 -8.29
N ILE A 121 -3.36 0.25 -8.72
CA ILE A 121 -2.42 1.09 -7.97
C ILE A 121 -2.65 2.58 -8.24
N ALA A 122 -2.87 2.98 -9.49
CA ALA A 122 -2.78 4.37 -9.94
C ALA A 122 -4.11 4.99 -10.38
N SER A 123 -5.23 4.28 -10.24
CA SER A 123 -6.54 4.81 -10.59
C SER A 123 -7.19 5.53 -9.39
N GLY A 124 -7.62 6.77 -9.61
CA GLY A 124 -8.42 7.51 -8.63
C GLY A 124 -9.80 6.90 -8.35
N ALA A 125 -10.30 6.01 -9.24
CA ALA A 125 -11.51 5.24 -9.01
C ALA A 125 -11.27 3.96 -8.18
N GLY A 126 -10.00 3.58 -7.98
CA GLY A 126 -9.58 2.48 -7.10
C GLY A 126 -9.53 2.92 -5.63
N ILE A 127 -9.04 2.04 -4.78
CA ILE A 127 -8.89 2.33 -3.33
C ILE A 127 -7.45 2.66 -2.95
N VAL A 128 -6.45 2.15 -3.70
CA VAL A 128 -5.03 2.29 -3.35
C VAL A 128 -4.56 3.73 -3.48
N GLN A 129 -4.74 4.35 -4.66
CA GLN A 129 -4.27 5.73 -4.87
C GLN A 129 -4.91 6.71 -3.88
N PRO A 130 -6.24 6.76 -3.68
CA PRO A 130 -6.83 7.68 -2.71
C PRO A 130 -6.25 7.49 -1.29
N ARG A 131 -6.04 6.24 -0.87
CA ARG A 131 -5.48 5.94 0.45
C ARG A 131 -4.03 6.42 0.59
N ILE A 132 -3.19 6.21 -0.41
CA ILE A 132 -1.80 6.70 -0.38
C ILE A 132 -1.77 8.24 -0.42
N VAL A 133 -2.62 8.87 -1.22
CA VAL A 133 -2.76 10.34 -1.23
C VAL A 133 -3.16 10.86 0.16
N GLU A 134 -4.13 10.22 0.82
CA GLU A 134 -4.55 10.58 2.19
C GLU A 134 -3.37 10.51 3.17
N LEU A 135 -2.61 9.40 3.16
CA LEU A 135 -1.46 9.21 4.05
C LEU A 135 -0.36 10.26 3.81
N ILE A 136 0.01 10.51 2.56
CA ILE A 136 1.04 11.50 2.21
C ILE A 136 0.56 12.92 2.56
N THR A 137 -0.70 13.25 2.27
CA THR A 137 -1.31 14.53 2.67
C THR A 137 -1.29 14.71 4.18
N GLY A 138 -1.60 13.65 4.93
CA GLY A 138 -1.55 13.68 6.40
C GLY A 138 -0.18 14.03 6.94
N LEU A 139 0.88 13.41 6.40
CA LEU A 139 2.26 13.72 6.81
C LEU A 139 2.64 15.18 6.54
N ILE A 140 2.22 15.73 5.39
CA ILE A 140 2.47 17.14 5.04
C ILE A 140 1.70 18.07 5.97
N ALA A 141 0.43 17.77 6.25
CA ALA A 141 -0.41 18.55 7.13
C ALA A 141 0.10 18.55 8.59
N GLU A 142 0.56 17.40 9.10
CA GLU A 142 1.17 17.28 10.43
C GLU A 142 2.38 18.21 10.60
N GLU A 143 3.28 18.27 9.61
CA GLU A 143 4.45 19.16 9.66
C GLU A 143 4.05 20.65 9.54
N ALA A 144 3.01 20.96 8.76
CA ALA A 144 2.48 22.31 8.62
C ALA A 144 1.80 22.76 9.93
N GLU A 145 0.95 21.94 10.53
CA GLU A 145 0.28 22.22 11.81
C GLU A 145 1.27 22.36 12.97
N ALA A 146 2.37 21.60 12.93
CA ALA A 146 3.46 21.72 13.90
C ALA A 146 4.30 23.00 13.70
N GLY A 147 4.07 23.77 12.62
CA GLY A 147 4.83 24.97 12.28
C GLY A 147 6.28 24.69 11.85
N THR A 148 6.60 23.45 11.49
CA THR A 148 7.94 23.03 11.05
C THR A 148 8.11 23.07 9.53
N TYR A 149 7.00 23.23 8.81
CA TYR A 149 6.97 23.31 7.36
C TYR A 149 5.87 24.28 6.89
N ASP A 150 6.20 25.11 5.89
CA ASP A 150 5.25 25.98 5.20
C ASP A 150 5.12 25.47 3.75
N PRO A 151 4.09 24.66 3.44
CA PRO A 151 3.95 24.06 2.12
C PRO A 151 3.62 25.13 1.07
N PRO A 152 4.25 25.07 -0.13
CA PRO A 152 4.06 26.10 -1.18
C PRO A 152 2.64 26.11 -1.76
N VAL A 153 1.86 25.06 -1.54
CA VAL A 153 0.45 24.94 -1.92
C VAL A 153 -0.29 24.14 -0.84
N GLU A 154 -1.62 24.10 -0.92
CA GLU A 154 -2.44 23.28 -0.01
C GLU A 154 -1.89 21.84 0.13
N PRO A 155 -1.78 21.29 1.36
CA PRO A 155 -1.24 19.95 1.60
C PRO A 155 -1.88 18.85 0.75
N SER A 156 -3.19 18.94 0.47
CA SER A 156 -3.93 17.98 -0.37
C SER A 156 -3.48 18.02 -1.84
N VAL A 157 -3.19 19.21 -2.35
CA VAL A 157 -2.69 19.39 -3.73
C VAL A 157 -1.27 18.88 -3.84
N LEU A 158 -0.42 19.22 -2.86
CA LEU A 158 0.97 18.79 -2.81
C LEU A 158 1.08 17.27 -2.68
N GLY A 159 0.31 16.66 -1.76
CA GLY A 159 0.28 15.21 -1.56
C GLY A 159 -0.18 14.46 -2.80
N TYR A 160 -1.21 14.95 -3.48
CA TYR A 160 -1.65 14.38 -4.75
C TYR A 160 -0.56 14.45 -5.83
N ALA A 161 0.11 15.60 -5.97
CA ALA A 161 1.18 15.78 -6.96
C ALA A 161 2.36 14.84 -6.70
N ILE A 162 2.82 14.72 -5.44
CA ILE A 162 3.90 13.82 -5.03
C ILE A 162 3.55 12.38 -5.36
N VAL A 163 2.34 11.90 -4.99
CA VAL A 163 1.91 10.53 -5.29
C VAL A 163 1.85 10.28 -6.80
N LYS A 164 1.36 11.24 -7.59
CA LYS A 164 1.30 11.11 -9.06
C LYS A 164 2.68 11.04 -9.70
N LEU A 165 3.63 11.82 -9.21
CA LEU A 165 5.01 11.75 -9.67
C LEU A 165 5.66 10.42 -9.31
N ALA A 166 5.55 9.98 -8.06
CA ALA A 166 6.07 8.69 -7.63
C ALA A 166 5.50 7.55 -8.49
N GLN A 167 4.19 7.55 -8.78
CA GLN A 167 3.57 6.58 -9.66
C GLN A 167 4.15 6.61 -11.08
N ALA A 168 4.38 7.79 -11.65
CA ALA A 168 4.95 7.95 -12.98
C ALA A 168 6.39 7.39 -13.04
N PHE A 169 7.22 7.66 -12.03
CA PHE A 169 8.60 7.19 -11.98
C PHE A 169 8.71 5.69 -11.69
N LEU A 170 7.87 5.16 -10.79
CA LEU A 170 7.97 3.76 -10.35
C LEU A 170 7.29 2.77 -11.31
N PHE A 171 6.19 3.17 -11.97
CA PHE A 171 5.32 2.22 -12.68
C PHE A 171 5.10 2.52 -14.17
N ASN A 172 5.50 3.69 -14.68
CA ASN A 172 5.23 4.07 -16.06
C ASN A 172 6.37 3.65 -16.98
N ASP A 173 6.06 2.83 -18.00
CA ASP A 173 7.01 2.41 -19.03
C ASP A 173 7.25 3.47 -20.12
N ALA A 174 6.41 4.50 -20.19
CA ALA A 174 6.37 5.41 -21.33
C ALA A 174 7.53 6.42 -21.35
N VAL A 175 8.25 6.59 -20.25
CA VAL A 175 9.35 7.56 -20.18
C VAL A 175 10.67 6.82 -20.25
N VAL A 176 11.21 6.77 -21.45
CA VAL A 176 12.50 6.12 -21.72
C VAL A 176 13.60 6.74 -20.87
N GLY A 177 14.25 5.90 -20.07
CA GLY A 177 15.43 6.25 -19.26
C GLY A 177 15.18 6.87 -17.89
N ILE A 178 13.93 7.00 -17.42
CA ILE A 178 13.65 7.48 -16.05
C ILE A 178 12.80 6.52 -15.20
N ARG A 179 12.38 5.39 -15.75
CA ARG A 179 11.67 4.37 -14.97
C ARG A 179 12.57 3.84 -13.85
N GLY A 180 12.07 3.87 -12.62
CA GLY A 180 12.79 3.41 -11.43
C GLY A 180 13.96 4.30 -11.02
N ASP A 181 14.13 5.46 -11.62
CA ASP A 181 15.16 6.43 -11.22
C ASP A 181 14.70 7.21 -9.99
N VAL A 182 14.85 6.58 -8.84
CA VAL A 182 14.47 7.16 -7.55
C VAL A 182 15.31 8.39 -7.19
N ASN A 183 16.52 8.55 -7.74
CA ASN A 183 17.33 9.73 -7.49
C ASN A 183 16.73 10.95 -8.18
N ARG A 184 16.33 10.81 -9.44
CA ARG A 184 15.62 11.89 -10.15
C ARG A 184 14.25 12.18 -9.56
N LEU A 185 13.54 11.15 -9.09
CA LEU A 185 12.29 11.36 -8.36
C LEU A 185 12.52 12.23 -7.13
N ARG A 186 13.55 11.93 -6.31
CA ARG A 186 13.94 12.75 -5.15
C ARG A 186 14.21 14.21 -5.53
N GLU A 187 14.95 14.47 -6.63
CA GLU A 187 15.22 15.83 -7.10
C GLU A 187 13.94 16.61 -7.40
N VAL A 188 12.97 15.97 -8.06
CA VAL A 188 11.69 16.61 -8.39
C VAL A 188 10.82 16.79 -7.15
N GLU A 189 10.78 15.82 -6.24
CA GLU A 189 10.07 15.92 -4.96
C GLU A 189 10.68 17.05 -4.09
N ALA A 190 12.01 17.21 -4.07
CA ALA A 190 12.66 18.34 -3.39
C ALA A 190 12.20 19.69 -3.93
N ALA A 191 12.14 19.82 -5.26
CA ALA A 191 11.65 21.04 -5.91
C ALA A 191 10.18 21.31 -5.57
N LEU A 192 9.32 20.30 -5.54
CA LEU A 192 7.90 20.44 -5.14
C LEU A 192 7.74 20.83 -3.68
N LEU A 193 8.58 20.28 -2.81
CA LEU A 193 8.57 20.59 -1.38
C LEU A 193 9.23 21.95 -1.08
N GLY A 194 9.90 22.58 -2.06
CA GLY A 194 10.63 23.83 -1.86
C GLY A 194 11.87 23.67 -0.98
N VAL A 195 12.53 22.51 -1.01
CA VAL A 195 13.70 22.18 -0.19
C VAL A 195 14.90 21.81 -1.06
N PRO A 196 16.14 21.91 -0.54
CA PRO A 196 17.31 21.39 -1.23
C PRO A 196 17.22 19.87 -1.43
N SER A 197 17.68 19.36 -2.58
CA SER A 197 17.73 17.93 -2.94
C SER A 197 18.88 17.18 -2.24
#